data_d84978b6d402d4c8c0210f9b8f39d8bd
#
_entry.id   d84978b6d402d4c8c0210f9b8f39d8bd
#
_cell.length_a   1.000
_cell.length_b   1.000
_cell.length_c   1.000
_cell.angle_alpha   90.00
_cell.angle_beta   90.00
_cell.angle_gamma   90.00
#
_symmetry.space_group_name_H-M   'P 1'
#
loop_
_entity.id
_entity.type
_entity.pdbx_description
1 polymer ?
#
loop_
_entity_poly.entity_id
_entity_poly.type
_entity_poly.pdbx_seq_one_letter_code
_entity_poly.pdbx_strand_id
1 'polypeptide(L)'
;MSNLSFAFRGNNAVREAMHSVFLYHAIQAGMDMAIVNPQMLQIYSDIEPGLLERVEDVILCRRADAAERLTEYASQFTKTGATQTQHTDAWRSEPLGKRIEYAMLKGVADYIEQDALEGYRTLGSPLAVIDQLLMPAMEVVGNLFGQGK
;
A
#
# COMPACT_ATOMS: atom_id res chain seq x y z
N MET A 1 -2.71 7.18 -13.42
CA MET A 1 -2.45 8.09 -12.29
C MET A 1 -1.72 7.48 -11.09
N SER A 2 -1.65 6.17 -10.93
CA SER A 2 -1.06 5.53 -9.72
C SER A 2 0.38 5.98 -9.39
N ASN A 3 1.18 6.36 -10.38
CA ASN A 3 2.56 6.81 -10.17
C ASN A 3 2.69 8.18 -9.49
N LEU A 4 1.66 9.02 -9.56
CA LEU A 4 1.65 10.35 -8.92
C LEU A 4 1.90 10.26 -7.40
N SER A 5 1.36 9.24 -6.77
CA SER A 5 1.43 9.03 -5.32
C SER A 5 2.34 7.87 -4.92
N PHE A 6 3.25 7.45 -5.81
CA PHE A 6 4.07 6.26 -5.60
C PHE A 6 4.97 6.37 -4.36
N ALA A 7 5.46 7.57 -4.03
CA ALA A 7 6.26 7.82 -2.84
C ALA A 7 5.52 7.52 -1.52
N PHE A 8 4.17 7.54 -1.55
CA PHE A 8 3.32 7.25 -0.38
C PHE A 8 2.70 5.85 -0.43
N ARG A 9 3.38 4.91 -1.06
CA ARG A 9 2.96 3.52 -1.13
C ARG A 9 2.79 2.96 0.29
N GLY A 10 1.62 2.36 0.57
CA GLY A 10 1.25 1.87 1.91
C GLY A 10 0.42 2.87 2.74
N ASN A 11 0.30 4.14 2.33
CA ASN A 11 -0.57 5.14 2.96
C ASN A 11 -1.72 5.51 2.01
N ASN A 12 -2.79 4.73 2.02
CA ASN A 12 -3.90 4.90 1.10
C ASN A 12 -4.60 6.25 1.26
N ALA A 13 -4.75 6.77 2.47
CA ALA A 13 -5.40 8.06 2.72
C ALA A 13 -4.69 9.21 2.00
N VAL A 14 -3.36 9.28 2.10
CA VAL A 14 -2.56 10.29 1.39
C VAL A 14 -2.61 10.08 -0.12
N ARG A 15 -2.56 8.82 -0.59
CA ARG A 15 -2.62 8.51 -2.03
C ARG A 15 -3.94 8.91 -2.66
N GLU A 16 -5.06 8.60 -2.00
CA GLU A 16 -6.41 8.96 -2.44
C GLU A 16 -6.58 10.47 -2.49
N ALA A 17 -6.10 11.19 -1.48
CA ALA A 17 -6.11 12.65 -1.46
C ALA A 17 -5.28 13.22 -2.63
N MET A 18 -4.07 12.71 -2.87
CA MET A 18 -3.22 13.16 -3.98
C MET A 18 -3.89 12.93 -5.34
N HIS A 19 -4.55 11.79 -5.55
CA HIS A 19 -5.26 11.51 -6.80
C HIS A 19 -6.43 12.46 -7.00
N SER A 20 -7.22 12.70 -5.96
CA SER A 20 -8.40 13.56 -6.01
C SER A 20 -8.03 15.03 -6.23
N VAL A 21 -7.03 15.53 -5.52
CA VAL A 21 -6.53 16.90 -5.67
C VAL A 21 -5.94 17.13 -7.05
N PHE A 22 -5.12 16.18 -7.53
CA PHE A 22 -4.56 16.28 -8.88
C PHE A 22 -5.66 16.31 -9.95
N LEU A 23 -6.62 15.40 -9.89
CA LEU A 23 -7.74 15.38 -10.83
C LEU A 23 -8.54 16.68 -10.82
N TYR A 24 -8.87 17.17 -9.63
CA TYR A 24 -9.61 18.42 -9.50
C TYR A 24 -8.93 19.57 -10.23
N HIS A 25 -7.67 19.80 -9.97
CA HIS A 25 -6.93 20.89 -10.63
C HIS A 25 -6.63 20.62 -12.10
N ALA A 26 -6.34 19.38 -12.49
CA ALA A 26 -6.08 19.02 -13.86
C ALA A 26 -7.31 19.17 -14.77
N ILE A 27 -8.50 18.80 -14.28
CA ILE A 27 -9.77 19.01 -15.01
C ILE A 27 -10.02 20.50 -15.20
N GLN A 28 -9.79 21.31 -14.17
CA GLN A 28 -9.93 22.77 -14.30
C GLN A 28 -8.91 23.38 -15.28
N ALA A 29 -7.74 22.76 -15.41
CA ALA A 29 -6.72 23.15 -16.37
C ALA A 29 -6.98 22.62 -17.80
N GLY A 30 -8.11 21.92 -18.03
CA GLY A 30 -8.53 21.46 -19.36
C GLY A 30 -8.23 19.99 -19.67
N MET A 31 -8.02 19.15 -18.66
CA MET A 31 -7.87 17.71 -18.88
C MET A 31 -9.24 17.06 -19.13
N ASP A 32 -9.39 16.39 -20.27
CA ASP A 32 -10.66 15.75 -20.69
C ASP A 32 -10.77 14.29 -20.26
N MET A 33 -9.66 13.56 -20.19
CA MET A 33 -9.64 12.12 -19.88
C MET A 33 -8.48 11.72 -19.00
N ALA A 34 -8.74 10.78 -18.10
CA ALA A 34 -7.70 10.16 -17.24
C ALA A 34 -8.02 8.70 -16.96
N ILE A 35 -6.98 7.87 -16.87
CA ILE A 35 -7.09 6.51 -16.39
C ILE A 35 -6.89 6.54 -14.87
N VAL A 36 -7.91 6.18 -14.11
CA VAL A 36 -7.95 6.21 -12.65
C VAL A 36 -8.51 4.92 -12.08
N ASN A 37 -8.16 4.61 -10.83
CA ASN A 37 -8.89 3.63 -10.05
C ASN A 37 -9.97 4.37 -9.24
N PRO A 38 -11.28 4.14 -9.51
CA PRO A 38 -12.35 4.84 -8.80
C PRO A 38 -12.34 4.62 -7.28
N GLN A 39 -11.87 3.46 -6.83
CA GLN A 39 -11.76 3.13 -5.39
C GLN A 39 -10.65 3.92 -4.67
N MET A 40 -9.76 4.58 -5.42
CA MET A 40 -8.67 5.40 -4.92
C MET A 40 -8.94 6.90 -5.08
N LEU A 41 -10.21 7.26 -5.15
CA LEU A 41 -10.66 8.65 -5.22
C LEU A 41 -11.60 8.95 -4.06
N GLN A 42 -11.46 10.13 -3.50
CA GLN A 42 -12.38 10.71 -2.52
C GLN A 42 -12.96 12.01 -3.07
N ILE A 43 -14.06 12.45 -2.48
CA ILE A 43 -14.64 13.75 -2.82
C ILE A 43 -13.69 14.84 -2.32
N TYR A 44 -13.32 15.79 -3.18
CA TYR A 44 -12.36 16.84 -2.87
C TYR A 44 -12.70 17.63 -1.60
N SER A 45 -14.00 17.97 -1.39
CA SER A 45 -14.47 18.68 -0.22
C SER A 45 -14.42 17.89 1.09
N ASP A 46 -14.32 16.55 0.99
CA ASP A 46 -14.33 15.66 2.15
C ASP A 46 -12.91 15.30 2.62
N ILE A 47 -11.88 15.76 1.88
CA ILE A 47 -10.49 15.61 2.27
C ILE A 47 -10.24 16.45 3.54
N GLU A 48 -9.60 15.85 4.53
CA GLU A 48 -9.24 16.54 5.76
C GLU A 48 -8.42 17.81 5.44
N PRO A 49 -8.80 19.00 6.00
CA PRO A 49 -8.22 20.28 5.59
C PRO A 49 -6.69 20.36 5.73
N GLY A 50 -6.11 19.75 6.77
CA GLY A 50 -4.67 19.74 6.96
C GLY A 50 -3.92 18.87 5.95
N LEU A 51 -4.53 17.78 5.49
CA LEU A 51 -4.02 16.96 4.42
C LEU A 51 -4.19 17.65 3.07
N LEU A 52 -5.36 18.24 2.83
CA LEU A 52 -5.69 18.95 1.59
C LEU A 52 -4.66 20.06 1.30
N GLU A 53 -4.40 20.93 2.28
CA GLU A 53 -3.43 22.03 2.16
C GLU A 53 -2.05 21.49 1.73
N ARG A 54 -1.56 20.46 2.40
CA ARG A 54 -0.23 19.91 2.13
C ARG A 54 -0.13 19.19 0.79
N VAL A 55 -1.18 18.50 0.40
CA VAL A 55 -1.27 17.85 -0.90
C VAL A 55 -1.33 18.89 -2.01
N GLU A 56 -2.11 19.95 -1.85
CA GLU A 56 -2.13 21.07 -2.81
C GLU A 56 -0.78 21.76 -2.93
N ASP A 57 -0.09 21.99 -1.81
CA ASP A 57 1.26 22.58 -1.80
C ASP A 57 2.23 21.76 -2.67
N VAL A 58 2.13 20.42 -2.61
CA VAL A 58 2.95 19.52 -3.44
C VAL A 58 2.51 19.53 -4.90
N ILE A 59 1.21 19.34 -5.18
CA ILE A 59 0.68 19.23 -6.55
C ILE A 59 0.86 20.53 -7.34
N LEU A 60 0.69 21.67 -6.69
CA LEU A 60 0.78 22.99 -7.30
C LEU A 60 2.15 23.65 -7.12
N CYS A 61 3.12 22.95 -6.53
CA CYS A 61 4.46 23.48 -6.27
C CYS A 61 4.46 24.83 -5.55
N ARG A 62 3.57 25.03 -4.56
CA ARG A 62 3.41 26.31 -3.87
C ARG A 62 4.59 26.64 -2.95
N ARG A 63 5.34 25.62 -2.52
CA ARG A 63 6.43 25.75 -1.54
C ARG A 63 7.58 24.81 -1.85
N ALA A 64 8.79 25.23 -1.54
CA ALA A 64 9.98 24.40 -1.72
C ALA A 64 10.04 23.20 -0.73
N ASP A 65 9.48 23.36 0.47
CA ASP A 65 9.44 22.37 1.54
C ASP A 65 8.15 21.49 1.52
N ALA A 66 7.31 21.62 0.49
CA ALA A 66 6.00 20.96 0.41
C ALA A 66 6.07 19.44 0.56
N ALA A 67 7.02 18.80 -0.11
CA ALA A 67 7.18 17.35 -0.07
C ALA A 67 7.58 16.84 1.33
N GLU A 68 8.46 17.57 2.01
CA GLU A 68 8.93 17.25 3.36
C GLU A 68 7.78 17.38 4.37
N ARG A 69 7.04 18.49 4.33
CA ARG A 69 5.83 18.70 5.17
C ARG A 69 4.76 17.63 4.96
N LEU A 70 4.53 17.22 3.72
CA LEU A 70 3.57 16.15 3.44
C LEU A 70 4.06 14.82 3.99
N THR A 71 5.36 14.53 3.88
CA THR A 71 5.96 13.29 4.40
C THR A 71 5.85 13.22 5.93
N GLU A 72 6.16 14.31 6.63
CA GLU A 72 6.00 14.39 8.09
C GLU A 72 4.55 14.17 8.50
N TYR A 73 3.62 14.84 7.80
CA TYR A 73 2.20 14.71 8.09
C TYR A 73 1.67 13.30 7.78
N ALA A 74 2.11 12.71 6.67
CA ALA A 74 1.77 11.34 6.29
C ALA A 74 2.17 10.31 7.35
N SER A 75 3.28 10.55 8.06
CA SER A 75 3.72 9.67 9.14
C SER A 75 2.75 9.63 10.33
N GLN A 76 1.98 10.69 10.55
CA GLN A 76 0.94 10.77 11.57
C GLN A 76 -0.30 9.97 11.15
N PHE A 77 -0.66 10.00 9.86
CA PHE A 77 -1.76 9.20 9.30
C PHE A 77 -1.45 7.70 9.28
N THR A 78 -0.20 7.32 9.12
CA THR A 78 0.20 5.91 9.20
C THR A 78 -0.02 5.36 10.62
N LYS A 79 0.07 6.23 11.64
CA LYS A 79 -0.23 5.86 13.04
C LYS A 79 -1.72 5.84 13.38
N THR A 80 -2.56 6.59 12.63
CA THR A 80 -3.99 6.74 12.92
C THR A 80 -4.89 6.04 11.90
N GLY A 81 -4.44 5.85 10.69
CA GLY A 81 -5.20 5.28 9.55
C GLY A 81 -4.79 3.87 9.14
N ALA A 82 -3.68 3.35 9.67
CA ALA A 82 -3.67 1.92 9.86
C ALA A 82 -4.78 1.66 10.92
N THR A 83 -5.95 1.22 10.47
CA THR A 83 -6.54 0.12 11.17
C THR A 83 -5.35 -0.83 11.36
N GLN A 84 -4.67 -0.77 12.51
CA GLN A 84 -4.11 -1.95 13.08
C GLN A 84 -5.33 -2.90 13.12
N THR A 85 -5.50 -3.66 12.04
CA THR A 85 -5.86 -5.02 12.25
C THR A 85 -4.79 -5.41 13.25
N GLN A 86 -5.15 -5.47 14.54
CA GLN A 86 -4.40 -6.24 15.50
C GLN A 86 -4.36 -7.60 14.84
N HIS A 87 -3.30 -7.82 14.05
CA HIS A 87 -2.89 -9.15 13.67
C HIS A 87 -2.52 -9.72 15.03
N THR A 88 -3.51 -10.32 15.68
CA THR A 88 -3.21 -11.23 16.75
C THR A 88 -2.16 -12.14 16.17
N ASP A 89 -0.95 -12.14 16.71
CA ASP A 89 0.18 -12.95 16.21
C ASP A 89 -0.11 -14.46 16.26
N ALA A 90 -1.37 -14.82 16.43
CA ALA A 90 -1.89 -16.18 16.42
C ALA A 90 -1.49 -16.96 15.15
N TRP A 91 -1.42 -16.26 13.99
CA TRP A 91 -0.98 -16.87 12.73
C TRP A 91 0.51 -17.26 12.74
N ARG A 92 1.31 -16.68 13.63
CA ARG A 92 2.73 -17.03 13.80
C ARG A 92 2.94 -18.44 14.36
N SER A 93 1.95 -19.02 15.03
CA SER A 93 1.97 -20.40 15.51
C SER A 93 1.65 -21.45 14.43
N GLU A 94 1.21 -21.01 13.25
CA GLU A 94 0.90 -21.90 12.14
C GLU A 94 2.19 -22.45 11.47
N PRO A 95 2.10 -23.57 10.74
CA PRO A 95 3.21 -24.08 9.94
C PRO A 95 3.76 -23.05 8.96
N LEU A 96 5.07 -23.14 8.65
CA LEU A 96 5.78 -22.15 7.82
C LEU A 96 5.08 -21.79 6.51
N GLY A 97 4.56 -22.81 5.77
CA GLY A 97 3.83 -22.57 4.52
C GLY A 97 2.58 -21.71 4.72
N LYS A 98 1.83 -21.92 5.84
CA LYS A 98 0.65 -21.11 6.15
C LYS A 98 0.99 -19.71 6.62
N ARG A 99 2.11 -19.53 7.32
CA ARG A 99 2.61 -18.21 7.69
C ARG A 99 2.98 -17.40 6.46
N ILE A 100 3.68 -17.99 5.49
CA ILE A 100 4.04 -17.35 4.23
C ILE A 100 2.79 -17.02 3.41
N GLU A 101 1.84 -17.95 3.27
CA GLU A 101 0.56 -17.72 2.61
C GLU A 101 -0.19 -16.53 3.21
N TYR A 102 -0.33 -16.50 4.53
CA TYR A 102 -0.98 -15.41 5.25
C TYR A 102 -0.26 -14.07 5.05
N ALA A 103 1.07 -14.07 5.19
CA ALA A 103 1.89 -12.87 5.02
C ALA A 103 1.75 -12.29 3.61
N MET A 104 1.73 -13.14 2.57
CA MET A 104 1.53 -12.71 1.18
C MET A 104 0.12 -12.19 0.93
N LEU A 105 -0.92 -12.86 1.46
CA LEU A 105 -2.31 -12.42 1.33
C LEU A 105 -2.59 -11.08 2.02
N LYS A 106 -1.96 -10.85 3.16
CA LYS A 106 -2.19 -9.64 3.97
C LYS A 106 -1.15 -8.54 3.74
N GLY A 107 -0.13 -8.79 2.92
CA GLY A 107 0.95 -7.84 2.66
C GLY A 107 1.83 -7.57 3.89
N VAL A 108 1.97 -8.54 4.80
CA VAL A 108 2.79 -8.42 6.00
C VAL A 108 4.24 -8.77 5.65
N ALA A 109 5.15 -7.79 5.73
CA ALA A 109 6.56 -7.96 5.38
C ALA A 109 7.48 -8.16 6.60
N ASP A 110 6.99 -7.93 7.82
CA ASP A 110 7.80 -7.84 9.04
C ASP A 110 8.59 -9.13 9.36
N TYR A 111 8.08 -10.28 8.93
CA TYR A 111 8.65 -11.60 9.23
C TYR A 111 9.23 -12.32 8.01
N ILE A 112 9.25 -11.67 6.83
CA ILE A 112 9.58 -12.34 5.56
C ILE A 112 11.00 -12.90 5.55
N GLU A 113 11.96 -12.17 6.11
CA GLU A 113 13.35 -12.58 6.16
C GLU A 113 13.53 -13.79 7.09
N GLN A 114 12.87 -13.76 8.25
CA GLN A 114 12.90 -14.85 9.22
C GLN A 114 12.29 -16.14 8.65
N ASP A 115 11.12 -16.03 8.02
CA ASP A 115 10.40 -17.16 7.45
C ASP A 115 11.13 -17.74 6.23
N ALA A 116 11.75 -16.89 5.41
CA ALA A 116 12.57 -17.33 4.28
C ALA A 116 13.84 -18.08 4.74
N LEU A 117 14.49 -17.59 5.79
CA LEU A 117 15.66 -18.27 6.39
C LEU A 117 15.28 -19.61 7.04
N GLU A 118 14.13 -19.69 7.72
CA GLU A 118 13.61 -20.94 8.27
C GLU A 118 13.31 -21.95 7.15
N GLY A 119 12.69 -21.50 6.06
CA GLY A 119 12.45 -22.31 4.87
C GLY A 119 13.74 -22.83 4.25
N TYR A 120 14.74 -21.98 4.10
CA TYR A 120 16.06 -22.38 3.57
C TYR A 120 16.74 -23.42 4.45
N ARG A 121 16.71 -23.26 5.78
CA ARG A 121 17.30 -24.23 6.71
C ARG A 121 16.59 -25.59 6.66
N THR A 122 15.30 -25.58 6.43
CA THR A 122 14.47 -26.80 6.39
C THR A 122 14.59 -27.55 5.06
N LEU A 123 14.61 -26.80 3.94
CA LEU A 123 14.59 -27.36 2.59
C LEU A 123 15.98 -27.47 1.93
N GLY A 124 16.99 -26.80 2.50
CA GLY A 124 18.38 -26.87 2.08
C GLY A 124 18.70 -26.17 0.75
N SER A 125 17.71 -25.56 0.09
CA SER A 125 17.88 -24.92 -1.22
C SER A 125 16.97 -23.69 -1.34
N PRO A 126 17.48 -22.55 -1.83
CA PRO A 126 16.66 -21.37 -2.13
C PRO A 126 15.57 -21.67 -3.17
N LEU A 127 15.88 -22.49 -4.17
CA LEU A 127 14.92 -22.86 -5.20
C LEU A 127 13.76 -23.67 -4.62
N ALA A 128 14.05 -24.59 -3.68
CA ALA A 128 13.01 -25.35 -2.99
C ALA A 128 12.10 -24.46 -2.12
N VAL A 129 12.62 -23.38 -1.53
CA VAL A 129 11.81 -22.38 -0.82
C VAL A 129 10.84 -21.69 -1.77
N ILE A 130 11.31 -21.31 -2.94
CA ILE A 130 10.46 -20.69 -3.97
C ILE A 130 9.37 -21.69 -4.41
N ASP A 131 9.75 -22.89 -4.83
CA ASP A 131 8.82 -23.85 -5.42
C ASP A 131 7.80 -24.41 -4.41
N GLN A 132 8.21 -24.67 -3.17
CA GLN A 132 7.38 -25.37 -2.19
C GLN A 132 6.66 -24.46 -1.21
N LEU A 133 7.10 -23.21 -1.05
CA LEU A 133 6.50 -22.27 -0.11
C LEU A 133 5.92 -21.04 -0.79
N LEU A 134 6.69 -20.37 -1.65
CA LEU A 134 6.24 -19.10 -2.24
C LEU A 134 5.28 -19.32 -3.43
N MET A 135 5.56 -20.29 -4.30
CA MET A 135 4.70 -20.55 -5.47
C MET A 135 3.28 -21.00 -5.07
N PRO A 136 3.09 -21.94 -4.11
CA PRO A 136 1.74 -22.27 -3.65
C PRO A 136 1.00 -21.09 -3.00
N ALA A 137 1.71 -20.26 -2.25
CA ALA A 137 1.12 -19.04 -1.66
C ALA A 137 0.69 -18.04 -2.74
N MET A 138 1.51 -17.85 -3.79
CA MET A 138 1.17 -17.02 -4.94
C MET A 138 -0.01 -17.55 -5.75
N GLU A 139 -0.15 -18.87 -5.85
CA GLU A 139 -1.31 -19.49 -6.51
C GLU A 139 -2.61 -19.15 -5.78
N VAL A 140 -2.60 -19.17 -4.44
CA VAL A 140 -3.77 -18.73 -3.63
C VAL A 140 -4.10 -17.26 -3.89
N VAL A 141 -3.08 -16.37 -3.91
CA VAL A 141 -3.26 -14.94 -4.23
C VAL A 141 -3.85 -14.78 -5.65
N GLY A 142 -3.30 -15.50 -6.63
CA GLY A 142 -3.78 -15.44 -8.02
C GLY A 142 -5.22 -15.90 -8.17
N ASN A 143 -5.61 -16.96 -7.49
CA ASN A 143 -6.98 -17.48 -7.49
C ASN A 143 -7.97 -16.50 -6.86
N LEU A 144 -7.62 -15.88 -5.75
CA LEU A 144 -8.45 -14.84 -5.12
C LEU A 144 -8.58 -13.61 -6.01
N PHE A 145 -7.49 -13.18 -6.63
CA PHE A 145 -7.52 -12.07 -7.59
C PHE A 145 -8.42 -12.38 -8.80
N GLY A 146 -8.33 -13.60 -9.34
CA GLY A 146 -9.20 -14.05 -10.42
C GLY A 146 -10.69 -14.10 -10.06
N GLN A 147 -11.01 -14.23 -8.76
CA GLN A 147 -12.39 -14.18 -8.22
C GLN A 147 -12.83 -12.75 -7.87
N GLY A 148 -11.99 -11.73 -8.08
CA GLY A 148 -12.28 -10.33 -7.75
C GLY A 148 -12.23 -10.03 -6.24
N LYS A 149 -11.44 -10.77 -5.49
CA LYS A 149 -11.28 -10.61 -4.03
C LYS A 149 -9.93 -10.02 -3.69
#